data_4e5c9c7c46e7387b78f6ebadd954adf0
#
_entry.id   4e5c9c7c46e7387b78f6ebadd954adf0
#
_cell.length_a   1.000
_cell.length_b   1.000
_cell.length_c   1.000
_cell.angle_alpha   90.00
_cell.angle_beta   90.00
_cell.angle_gamma   90.00
#
_symmetry.space_group_name_H-M   'P 1'
#
loop_
_entity.id
_entity.type
_entity.pdbx_description
1 polymer ?
#
loop_
_entity_poly.entity_id
_entity_poly.type
_entity_poly.pdbx_seq_one_letter_code
_entity_poly.pdbx_strand_id
1 'polypeptide(L)'
;MSTQTEESQVSLSEVHRSVAIPRNVGLLKRMLAFAGPAYLVSVGYMDPGNWATDLEGGARFGYQLIWVLLMSNLIAVLLQTFAARLGIVTGRDLAQACRDNYPKPVGYVLWVLCEIAIAACDLAEVLGTAIGLNLLFHLPLIIGVIITGFDTFVFFLVQNYGIRRMEAFILVFVGIIGVCFTAELFFSKPDWMGVAGGFIPRLTPESLYIAVGILGATVMPHNLYLHSALVQTRMVEQTEEGKRAACRFNLFDTAIALNAAFFVNGAILVLAASVFFRNGLVVTEIQQAHGLLAPLLGTTFASLLFAIALISAGQSSTLTGTLAGQIVMEGFLRFKIRPVLRRFLTRSIAIIPAVIVISLQGDGGSYTLLILSQVILSLQLPFAVIPLLKFTSDKSIMGPFANKAWVTVLGWIAALVIVALNANLIVDTIRNWIASAGPNAFWLWVTVVPFALACAFLLIYVAMPKSWRERRRPAVPLQIPAISKVPQHYSVIGAAIDYHTPTEKVLSHAQSLASQHHAALYLFHVVEGAGGLVYGKETLDEEARADQEYLEAIASELRTSGLKVTPVLGYGRVTTELVRLAKEHKLDLLVMGGHGHKYLADLFFGTTISKVRHELGIPVLVVK
;
A
#
# COMPACT_ATOMS: atom_id res chain seq x y z
N MET A 1 -15.92 22.26 11.97
CA MET A 1 -16.31 20.82 11.95
C MET A 1 -15.99 20.10 10.63
N SER A 2 -15.64 20.79 9.55
CA SER A 2 -15.26 20.22 8.25
C SER A 2 -13.80 19.73 8.13
N THR A 3 -12.90 20.26 8.90
CA THR A 3 -11.46 19.94 8.84
C THR A 3 -11.08 18.56 9.40
N GLN A 4 -11.73 18.07 10.43
CA GLN A 4 -11.43 16.75 11.02
C GLN A 4 -11.93 15.56 10.19
N THR A 5 -12.96 15.74 9.36
CA THR A 5 -13.49 14.69 8.48
C THR A 5 -12.65 14.52 7.20
N GLU A 6 -11.97 15.56 6.74
CA GLU A 6 -11.06 15.49 5.58
C GLU A 6 -9.71 14.86 5.94
N GLU A 7 -9.16 15.14 7.14
CA GLU A 7 -7.89 14.56 7.60
C GLU A 7 -7.96 13.02 7.78
N SER A 8 -9.13 12.46 8.07
CA SER A 8 -9.30 11.01 8.20
C SER A 8 -9.26 10.24 6.87
N GLN A 9 -9.28 10.95 5.73
CA GLN A 9 -9.34 10.36 4.38
C GLN A 9 -8.01 10.40 3.62
N VAL A 10 -6.95 10.97 4.18
CA VAL A 10 -5.65 11.13 3.52
C VAL A 10 -4.69 10.04 3.98
N SER A 11 -3.99 9.40 3.01
CA SER A 11 -2.89 8.48 3.32
C SER A 11 -1.72 9.26 3.91
N LEU A 12 -1.00 8.65 4.86
CA LEU A 12 0.08 9.31 5.62
C LEU A 12 -0.37 10.60 6.31
N SER A 13 -1.54 10.59 6.96
CA SER A 13 -2.11 11.77 7.64
C SER A 13 -1.15 12.45 8.62
N GLU A 14 -0.23 11.70 9.24
CA GLU A 14 0.75 12.19 10.22
C GLU A 14 1.78 13.15 9.62
N VAL A 15 2.11 12.99 8.34
CA VAL A 15 3.13 13.80 7.63
C VAL A 15 2.55 14.60 6.46
N HIS A 16 1.21 14.57 6.29
CA HIS A 16 0.54 15.33 5.24
C HIS A 16 0.81 16.83 5.39
N ARG A 17 1.29 17.49 4.31
CA ARG A 17 1.63 18.92 4.28
C ARG A 17 2.56 19.37 5.42
N SER A 18 3.46 18.50 5.88
CA SER A 18 4.37 18.79 6.98
C SER A 18 5.61 19.60 6.55
N VAL A 19 5.93 19.63 5.24
CA VAL A 19 7.12 20.29 4.70
C VAL A 19 6.76 21.61 4.02
N ALA A 20 7.16 22.72 4.62
CA ALA A 20 6.95 24.04 4.07
C ALA A 20 7.92 24.35 2.92
N ILE A 21 7.41 24.98 1.84
CA ILE A 21 8.20 25.47 0.71
C ILE A 21 8.31 27.00 0.85
N PRO A 22 9.50 27.57 1.11
CA PRO A 22 9.66 29.00 1.30
C PRO A 22 9.29 29.76 0.03
N ARG A 23 8.56 30.89 0.18
CA ARG A 23 8.13 31.73 -0.96
C ARG A 23 9.16 32.78 -1.36
N ASN A 24 9.82 33.37 -0.37
CA ASN A 24 10.69 34.55 -0.53
C ASN A 24 12.17 34.17 -0.76
N VAL A 25 12.43 33.05 -1.44
CA VAL A 25 13.79 32.60 -1.75
C VAL A 25 13.94 32.28 -3.23
N GLY A 26 15.17 32.31 -3.73
CA GLY A 26 15.45 32.02 -5.14
C GLY A 26 14.97 30.63 -5.58
N LEU A 27 14.80 30.46 -6.89
CA LEU A 27 14.26 29.23 -7.51
C LEU A 27 14.96 27.96 -7.04
N LEU A 28 16.30 27.96 -7.03
CA LEU A 28 17.11 26.81 -6.60
C LEU A 28 16.81 26.39 -5.15
N LYS A 29 16.71 27.35 -4.22
CA LYS A 29 16.37 27.06 -2.82
C LYS A 29 14.96 26.50 -2.69
N ARG A 30 14.00 26.95 -3.52
CA ARG A 30 12.64 26.40 -3.57
C ARG A 30 12.62 24.97 -4.10
N MET A 31 13.41 24.68 -5.14
CA MET A 31 13.58 23.33 -5.69
C MET A 31 14.16 22.39 -4.64
N LEU A 32 15.23 22.80 -3.95
CA LEU A 32 15.85 22.00 -2.87
C LEU A 32 14.90 21.80 -1.66
N ALA A 33 14.08 22.81 -1.35
CA ALA A 33 13.06 22.67 -0.31
C ALA A 33 11.95 21.69 -0.70
N PHE A 34 11.61 21.59 -1.99
CA PHE A 34 10.65 20.63 -2.52
C PHE A 34 11.25 19.21 -2.61
N ALA A 35 12.53 19.10 -3.02
CA ALA A 35 13.21 17.84 -3.25
C ALA A 35 13.11 16.88 -2.05
N GLY A 36 13.04 15.59 -2.34
CA GLY A 36 12.95 14.52 -1.35
C GLY A 36 12.02 13.38 -1.75
N PRO A 37 10.78 13.60 -2.20
CA PRO A 37 9.88 12.51 -2.58
C PRO A 37 10.49 11.56 -3.60
N ALA A 38 11.13 12.08 -4.65
CA ALA A 38 11.75 11.26 -5.67
C ALA A 38 13.02 10.54 -5.18
N TYR A 39 13.79 11.14 -4.26
CA TYR A 39 14.92 10.44 -3.64
C TYR A 39 14.49 9.27 -2.78
N LEU A 40 13.39 9.42 -2.01
CA LEU A 40 12.80 8.30 -1.28
C LEU A 40 12.39 7.17 -2.23
N VAL A 41 11.76 7.51 -3.34
CA VAL A 41 11.33 6.53 -4.34
C VAL A 41 12.52 5.89 -5.05
N SER A 42 13.60 6.65 -5.35
CA SER A 42 14.75 6.16 -6.10
C SER A 42 15.53 5.06 -5.38
N VAL A 43 15.42 4.96 -4.06
CA VAL A 43 16.05 3.88 -3.28
C VAL A 43 15.50 2.51 -3.68
N GLY A 44 14.20 2.39 -3.91
CA GLY A 44 13.63 1.16 -4.41
C GLY A 44 14.22 0.72 -5.76
N TYR A 45 14.73 1.66 -6.56
CA TYR A 45 15.41 1.36 -7.83
C TYR A 45 16.84 0.83 -7.66
N MET A 46 17.36 0.77 -6.45
CA MET A 46 18.71 0.31 -6.11
C MET A 46 18.66 -0.83 -5.07
N ASP A 47 17.52 -1.50 -4.94
CA ASP A 47 17.30 -2.58 -3.99
C ASP A 47 18.10 -3.86 -4.35
N PRO A 48 18.23 -4.83 -3.44
CA PRO A 48 18.92 -6.07 -3.71
C PRO A 48 18.35 -6.90 -4.87
N GLY A 49 17.09 -6.70 -5.21
CA GLY A 49 16.46 -7.34 -6.37
C GLY A 49 17.00 -6.79 -7.69
N ASN A 50 17.20 -5.47 -7.80
CA ASN A 50 17.89 -4.85 -8.93
C ASN A 50 19.32 -5.41 -9.05
N TRP A 51 20.03 -5.56 -7.93
CA TRP A 51 21.39 -6.12 -7.94
C TRP A 51 21.42 -7.51 -8.54
N ALA A 52 20.51 -8.40 -8.14
CA ALA A 52 20.48 -9.77 -8.66
C ALA A 52 20.24 -9.79 -10.17
N THR A 53 19.26 -9.00 -10.67
CA THR A 53 18.95 -8.96 -12.11
C THR A 53 20.04 -8.31 -12.93
N ASP A 54 20.68 -7.24 -12.44
CA ASP A 54 21.76 -6.54 -13.14
C ASP A 54 23.06 -7.37 -13.16
N LEU A 55 23.36 -8.03 -12.05
CA LEU A 55 24.50 -8.92 -11.91
C LEU A 55 24.37 -10.13 -12.84
N GLU A 56 23.22 -10.81 -12.85
CA GLU A 56 22.96 -11.92 -13.75
C GLU A 56 22.94 -11.47 -15.21
N GLY A 57 22.30 -10.31 -15.49
CA GLY A 57 22.27 -9.70 -16.81
C GLY A 57 23.67 -9.44 -17.35
N GLY A 58 24.54 -8.83 -16.53
CA GLY A 58 25.94 -8.55 -16.89
C GLY A 58 26.79 -9.80 -17.01
N ALA A 59 26.68 -10.74 -16.06
CA ALA A 59 27.50 -11.97 -16.04
C ALA A 59 27.15 -12.94 -17.18
N ARG A 60 25.87 -13.03 -17.59
CA ARG A 60 25.45 -13.97 -18.65
C ARG A 60 25.43 -13.37 -20.04
N PHE A 61 25.06 -12.09 -20.17
CA PHE A 61 24.82 -11.45 -21.47
C PHE A 61 25.79 -10.29 -21.75
N GLY A 62 26.79 -10.09 -20.88
CA GLY A 62 27.74 -8.99 -21.03
C GLY A 62 27.04 -7.63 -20.99
N TYR A 63 27.37 -6.75 -21.92
CA TYR A 63 26.77 -5.42 -22.01
C TYR A 63 25.40 -5.40 -22.71
N GLN A 64 24.90 -6.55 -23.19
CA GLN A 64 23.74 -6.61 -24.09
C GLN A 64 22.46 -6.01 -23.50
N LEU A 65 22.27 -6.04 -22.18
CA LEU A 65 21.04 -5.58 -21.52
C LEU A 65 21.09 -4.13 -21.01
N ILE A 66 22.15 -3.35 -21.29
CA ILE A 66 22.24 -1.93 -20.92
C ILE A 66 21.09 -1.11 -21.50
N TRP A 67 20.65 -1.42 -22.75
CA TRP A 67 19.51 -0.73 -23.36
C TRP A 67 18.20 -0.99 -22.61
N VAL A 68 18.04 -2.15 -21.98
CA VAL A 68 16.87 -2.47 -21.16
C VAL A 68 16.86 -1.60 -19.92
N LEU A 69 18.00 -1.45 -19.23
CA LEU A 69 18.13 -0.52 -18.10
C LEU A 69 17.79 0.92 -18.49
N LEU A 70 18.32 1.40 -19.64
CA LEU A 70 18.01 2.75 -20.12
C LEU A 70 16.52 2.91 -20.42
N MET A 71 15.94 1.98 -21.17
CA MET A 71 14.51 1.98 -21.51
C MET A 71 13.66 1.97 -20.22
N SER A 72 13.98 1.10 -19.26
CA SER A 72 13.27 0.99 -18.00
C SER A 72 13.37 2.28 -17.18
N ASN A 73 14.54 2.93 -17.15
CA ASN A 73 14.71 4.23 -16.48
C ASN A 73 13.88 5.33 -17.14
N LEU A 74 13.86 5.41 -18.47
CA LEU A 74 13.04 6.41 -19.19
C LEU A 74 11.55 6.20 -18.92
N ILE A 75 11.09 4.94 -18.93
CA ILE A 75 9.71 4.57 -18.55
C ILE A 75 9.44 4.96 -17.09
N ALA A 76 10.38 4.68 -16.18
CA ALA A 76 10.27 5.02 -14.78
C ALA A 76 10.13 6.53 -14.55
N VAL A 77 10.99 7.35 -15.15
CA VAL A 77 10.91 8.84 -15.06
C VAL A 77 9.55 9.34 -15.54
N LEU A 78 9.06 8.80 -16.66
CA LEU A 78 7.75 9.16 -17.21
C LEU A 78 6.61 8.81 -16.25
N LEU A 79 6.57 7.56 -15.77
CA LEU A 79 5.49 7.06 -14.90
C LEU A 79 5.53 7.70 -13.50
N GLN A 80 6.71 7.90 -12.93
CA GLN A 80 6.86 8.58 -11.64
C GLN A 80 6.45 10.06 -11.73
N THR A 81 6.73 10.71 -12.85
CA THR A 81 6.22 12.07 -13.11
C THR A 81 4.69 12.10 -13.17
N PHE A 82 4.05 11.08 -13.75
CA PHE A 82 2.59 10.96 -13.76
C PHE A 82 2.03 10.74 -12.35
N ALA A 83 2.63 9.81 -11.58
CA ALA A 83 2.21 9.49 -10.22
C ALA A 83 2.28 10.72 -9.29
N ALA A 84 3.40 11.43 -9.32
CA ALA A 84 3.56 12.66 -8.54
C ALA A 84 2.59 13.76 -8.97
N ARG A 85 2.40 13.96 -10.28
CA ARG A 85 1.45 14.94 -10.79
C ARG A 85 0.02 14.62 -10.38
N LEU A 86 -0.38 13.34 -10.39
CA LEU A 86 -1.68 12.91 -9.85
C LEU A 86 -1.84 13.36 -8.40
N GLY A 87 -0.86 13.07 -7.54
CA GLY A 87 -0.87 13.45 -6.12
C GLY A 87 -0.92 14.97 -5.90
N ILE A 88 -0.08 15.74 -6.62
CA ILE A 88 -0.01 17.21 -6.51
C ILE A 88 -1.32 17.88 -6.93
N VAL A 89 -1.91 17.42 -8.03
CA VAL A 89 -3.06 18.10 -8.66
C VAL A 89 -4.36 17.73 -7.95
N THR A 90 -4.56 16.46 -7.66
CA THR A 90 -5.83 15.94 -7.14
C THR A 90 -5.87 15.87 -5.61
N GLY A 91 -4.73 15.88 -4.92
CA GLY A 91 -4.64 15.59 -3.49
C GLY A 91 -5.02 14.14 -3.15
N ARG A 92 -5.00 13.24 -4.15
CA ARG A 92 -5.27 11.80 -4.01
C ARG A 92 -4.07 11.01 -4.48
N ASP A 93 -3.69 9.99 -3.74
CA ASP A 93 -2.73 9.01 -4.23
C ASP A 93 -3.37 8.04 -5.23
N LEU A 94 -2.54 7.24 -5.91
CA LEU A 94 -2.99 6.31 -6.95
C LEU A 94 -3.94 5.24 -6.39
N ALA A 95 -3.75 4.76 -5.16
CA ALA A 95 -4.62 3.76 -4.53
C ALA A 95 -6.00 4.34 -4.24
N GLN A 96 -6.06 5.56 -3.70
CA GLN A 96 -7.30 6.30 -3.49
C GLN A 96 -8.01 6.57 -4.82
N ALA A 97 -7.28 6.98 -5.85
CA ALA A 97 -7.84 7.21 -7.18
C ALA A 97 -8.42 5.92 -7.79
N CYS A 98 -7.75 4.77 -7.62
CA CYS A 98 -8.27 3.47 -8.03
C CYS A 98 -9.55 3.12 -7.27
N ARG A 99 -9.56 3.24 -5.94
CA ARG A 99 -10.73 2.97 -5.11
C ARG A 99 -11.94 3.83 -5.50
N ASP A 100 -11.71 5.12 -5.78
CA ASP A 100 -12.79 6.06 -6.07
C ASP A 100 -13.36 5.90 -7.49
N ASN A 101 -12.59 5.33 -8.44
CA ASN A 101 -12.98 5.19 -9.85
C ASN A 101 -13.30 3.76 -10.30
N TYR A 102 -13.02 2.74 -9.50
CA TYR A 102 -13.38 1.34 -9.81
C TYR A 102 -14.41 0.77 -8.83
N PRO A 103 -15.20 -0.23 -9.24
CA PRO A 103 -16.09 -0.95 -8.32
C PRO A 103 -15.31 -1.62 -7.19
N LYS A 104 -15.92 -1.72 -6.01
CA LYS A 104 -15.29 -2.30 -4.81
C LYS A 104 -14.59 -3.65 -5.05
N PRO A 105 -15.19 -4.66 -5.75
CA PRO A 105 -14.51 -5.94 -5.99
C PRO A 105 -13.21 -5.78 -6.79
N VAL A 106 -13.22 -4.91 -7.81
CA VAL A 106 -12.02 -4.62 -8.62
C VAL A 106 -10.96 -3.92 -7.75
N GLY A 107 -11.36 -2.97 -6.91
CA GLY A 107 -10.47 -2.31 -5.96
C GLY A 107 -9.79 -3.32 -5.01
N TYR A 108 -10.53 -4.30 -4.49
CA TYR A 108 -9.96 -5.35 -3.63
C TYR A 108 -8.96 -6.25 -4.38
N VAL A 109 -9.27 -6.63 -5.62
CA VAL A 109 -8.35 -7.46 -6.42
C VAL A 109 -7.07 -6.68 -6.75
N LEU A 110 -7.17 -5.40 -7.14
CA LEU A 110 -6.01 -4.54 -7.38
C LEU A 110 -5.17 -4.36 -6.11
N TRP A 111 -5.81 -4.24 -4.94
CA TRP A 111 -5.13 -4.20 -3.65
C TRP A 111 -4.35 -5.50 -3.38
N VAL A 112 -4.99 -6.67 -3.52
CA VAL A 112 -4.33 -7.98 -3.31
C VAL A 112 -3.13 -8.15 -4.23
N LEU A 113 -3.26 -7.84 -5.53
CA LEU A 113 -2.16 -7.90 -6.49
C LEU A 113 -1.00 -6.98 -6.08
N CYS A 114 -1.31 -5.79 -5.56
CA CYS A 114 -0.29 -4.86 -5.09
C CYS A 114 0.39 -5.36 -3.79
N GLU A 115 -0.36 -5.96 -2.85
CA GLU A 115 0.21 -6.54 -1.63
C GLU A 115 1.14 -7.73 -1.94
N ILE A 116 0.80 -8.56 -2.94
CA ILE A 116 1.69 -9.64 -3.41
C ILE A 116 3.00 -9.05 -3.95
N ALA A 117 2.94 -7.97 -4.72
CA ALA A 117 4.13 -7.30 -5.23
C ALA A 117 4.98 -6.69 -4.09
N ILE A 118 4.35 -6.07 -3.09
CA ILE A 118 5.05 -5.52 -1.92
C ILE A 118 5.71 -6.64 -1.12
N ALA A 119 5.03 -7.77 -0.92
CA ALA A 119 5.60 -8.92 -0.24
C ALA A 119 6.80 -9.52 -0.99
N ALA A 120 6.75 -9.55 -2.32
CA ALA A 120 7.88 -9.96 -3.16
C ALA A 120 9.08 -9.00 -3.04
N CYS A 121 8.82 -7.68 -3.00
CA CYS A 121 9.85 -6.67 -2.74
C CYS A 121 10.48 -6.84 -1.35
N ASP A 122 9.64 -7.01 -0.32
CA ASP A 122 10.10 -7.20 1.06
C ASP A 122 10.93 -8.49 1.21
N LEU A 123 10.60 -9.54 0.44
CA LEU A 123 11.40 -10.76 0.35
C LEU A 123 12.81 -10.47 -0.21
N ALA A 124 12.91 -9.68 -1.27
CA ALA A 124 14.22 -9.28 -1.83
C ALA A 124 15.05 -8.46 -0.84
N GLU A 125 14.41 -7.55 -0.10
CA GLU A 125 15.06 -6.75 0.95
C GLU A 125 15.60 -7.61 2.09
N VAL A 126 14.81 -8.59 2.56
CA VAL A 126 15.21 -9.56 3.60
C VAL A 126 16.40 -10.36 3.14
N LEU A 127 16.34 -10.95 1.95
CA LEU A 127 17.41 -11.77 1.39
C LEU A 127 18.68 -10.95 1.13
N GLY A 128 18.55 -9.77 0.54
CA GLY A 128 19.68 -8.90 0.25
C GLY A 128 20.42 -8.45 1.50
N THR A 129 19.69 -8.03 2.53
CA THR A 129 20.29 -7.66 3.82
C THR A 129 20.95 -8.87 4.48
N ALA A 130 20.29 -10.04 4.48
CA ALA A 130 20.83 -11.27 5.05
C ALA A 130 22.11 -11.72 4.32
N ILE A 131 22.14 -11.65 2.99
CA ILE A 131 23.33 -11.91 2.17
C ILE A 131 24.45 -10.92 2.54
N GLY A 132 24.15 -9.62 2.61
CA GLY A 132 25.12 -8.61 3.01
C GLY A 132 25.73 -8.86 4.39
N LEU A 133 24.92 -9.27 5.37
CA LEU A 133 25.38 -9.67 6.70
C LEU A 133 26.26 -10.95 6.65
N ASN A 134 25.88 -11.91 5.83
CA ASN A 134 26.67 -13.11 5.60
C ASN A 134 28.04 -12.77 5.01
N LEU A 135 28.10 -11.90 4.00
CA LEU A 135 29.34 -11.49 3.33
C LEU A 135 30.27 -10.70 4.25
N LEU A 136 29.73 -9.82 5.10
CA LEU A 136 30.52 -8.94 5.94
C LEU A 136 30.96 -9.60 7.26
N PHE A 137 30.07 -10.37 7.89
CA PHE A 137 30.26 -10.93 9.22
C PHE A 137 30.32 -12.45 9.24
N HIS A 138 30.24 -13.11 8.08
CA HIS A 138 30.21 -14.59 7.93
C HIS A 138 29.10 -15.27 8.75
N LEU A 139 27.99 -14.56 8.95
CA LEU A 139 26.81 -15.12 9.64
C LEU A 139 26.07 -16.10 8.72
N PRO A 140 25.59 -17.25 9.23
CA PRO A 140 24.70 -18.13 8.45
C PRO A 140 23.51 -17.35 7.89
N LEU A 141 23.13 -17.61 6.64
CA LEU A 141 22.11 -16.83 5.93
C LEU A 141 20.76 -16.82 6.67
N ILE A 142 20.37 -17.97 7.25
CA ILE A 142 19.15 -18.08 8.07
C ILE A 142 19.17 -17.12 9.27
N ILE A 143 20.32 -17.00 9.94
CA ILE A 143 20.46 -16.05 11.07
C ILE A 143 20.35 -14.62 10.57
N GLY A 144 20.96 -14.30 9.42
CA GLY A 144 20.82 -13.02 8.75
C GLY A 144 19.35 -12.69 8.46
N VAL A 145 18.59 -13.62 7.90
CA VAL A 145 17.15 -13.48 7.63
C VAL A 145 16.35 -13.19 8.91
N ILE A 146 16.63 -13.89 10.01
CA ILE A 146 15.97 -13.65 11.31
C ILE A 146 16.31 -12.25 11.85
N ILE A 147 17.58 -11.83 11.75
CA ILE A 147 18.03 -10.51 12.17
C ILE A 147 17.28 -9.40 11.42
N THR A 148 16.97 -9.56 10.13
CA THR A 148 16.20 -8.57 9.37
C THR A 148 14.78 -8.35 9.90
N GLY A 149 14.23 -9.29 10.66
CA GLY A 149 12.97 -9.09 11.38
C GLY A 149 13.01 -7.93 12.38
N PHE A 150 14.22 -7.60 12.89
CA PHE A 150 14.45 -6.50 13.83
C PHE A 150 14.64 -5.13 13.16
N ASP A 151 14.85 -5.06 11.85
CA ASP A 151 14.96 -3.81 11.07
C ASP A 151 13.75 -2.88 11.30
N THR A 152 12.62 -3.49 11.60
CA THR A 152 11.38 -2.79 11.94
C THR A 152 11.56 -1.77 13.07
N PHE A 153 12.37 -2.08 14.08
CA PHE A 153 12.60 -1.17 15.19
C PHE A 153 13.45 0.05 14.78
N VAL A 154 14.43 -0.14 13.90
CA VAL A 154 15.23 0.95 13.34
C VAL A 154 14.34 1.88 12.52
N PHE A 155 13.43 1.32 11.73
CA PHE A 155 12.44 2.08 10.96
C PHE A 155 11.60 3.00 11.86
N PHE A 156 11.01 2.45 12.94
CA PHE A 156 10.18 3.25 13.86
C PHE A 156 10.97 4.34 14.58
N LEU A 157 12.22 4.05 14.92
CA LEU A 157 13.10 5.06 15.50
C LEU A 157 13.26 6.25 14.54
N VAL A 158 13.54 5.98 13.26
CA VAL A 158 13.76 7.02 12.25
C VAL A 158 12.46 7.75 11.90
N GLN A 159 11.34 7.05 11.80
CA GLN A 159 10.02 7.64 11.48
C GLN A 159 9.59 8.67 12.51
N ASN A 160 9.86 8.46 13.79
CA ASN A 160 9.52 9.39 14.86
C ASN A 160 10.22 10.77 14.74
N TYR A 161 11.30 10.85 13.97
CA TYR A 161 12.02 12.12 13.76
C TYR A 161 11.48 12.96 12.59
N GLY A 162 10.45 12.48 11.88
CA GLY A 162 9.77 13.18 10.78
C GLY A 162 10.40 12.97 9.41
N ILE A 163 9.62 13.29 8.37
CA ILE A 163 9.93 12.94 6.96
C ILE A 163 11.27 13.50 6.46
N ARG A 164 11.64 14.72 6.84
CA ARG A 164 12.91 15.33 6.39
C ARG A 164 14.16 14.62 6.90
N ARG A 165 14.14 14.15 8.15
CA ARG A 165 15.28 13.37 8.70
C ARG A 165 15.34 11.99 8.07
N MET A 166 14.19 11.41 7.75
CA MET A 166 14.12 10.14 7.03
C MET A 166 14.68 10.30 5.60
N GLU A 167 14.33 11.37 4.88
CA GLU A 167 14.90 11.69 3.57
C GLU A 167 16.43 11.85 3.65
N ALA A 168 16.94 12.56 4.66
CA ALA A 168 18.37 12.74 4.85
C ALA A 168 19.08 11.41 5.18
N PHE A 169 18.49 10.58 6.01
CA PHE A 169 19.03 9.25 6.35
C PHE A 169 19.16 8.36 5.13
N ILE A 170 18.15 8.32 4.29
CA ILE A 170 18.13 7.58 3.03
C ILE A 170 19.19 8.13 2.06
N LEU A 171 19.33 9.45 1.97
CA LEU A 171 20.31 10.06 1.07
C LEU A 171 21.76 9.66 1.42
N VAL A 172 22.06 9.41 2.70
CA VAL A 172 23.36 8.88 3.14
C VAL A 172 23.59 7.48 2.57
N PHE A 173 22.61 6.58 2.62
CA PHE A 173 22.75 5.25 2.04
C PHE A 173 22.91 5.28 0.51
N VAL A 174 22.14 6.12 -0.18
CA VAL A 174 22.30 6.34 -1.62
C VAL A 174 23.70 6.83 -1.95
N GLY A 175 24.23 7.75 -1.14
CA GLY A 175 25.62 8.23 -1.27
C GLY A 175 26.65 7.11 -1.08
N ILE A 176 26.48 6.27 -0.06
CA ILE A 176 27.37 5.13 0.19
C ILE A 176 27.35 4.17 -1.01
N ILE A 177 26.17 3.78 -1.49
CA ILE A 177 26.01 2.88 -2.64
C ILE A 177 26.69 3.48 -3.88
N GLY A 178 26.42 4.76 -4.18
CA GLY A 178 27.00 5.45 -5.32
C GLY A 178 28.53 5.52 -5.28
N VAL A 179 29.11 5.81 -4.11
CA VAL A 179 30.57 5.85 -3.93
C VAL A 179 31.18 4.46 -4.08
N CYS A 180 30.59 3.42 -3.47
CA CYS A 180 31.07 2.04 -3.58
C CYS A 180 31.11 1.59 -5.04
N PHE A 181 30.02 1.74 -5.79
CA PHE A 181 29.99 1.30 -7.20
C PHE A 181 30.81 2.17 -8.14
N THR A 182 30.97 3.45 -7.85
CA THR A 182 31.92 4.30 -8.61
C THR A 182 33.36 3.78 -8.45
N ALA A 183 33.75 3.40 -7.25
CA ALA A 183 35.06 2.84 -6.98
C ALA A 183 35.24 1.46 -7.64
N GLU A 184 34.24 0.57 -7.54
CA GLU A 184 34.30 -0.77 -8.17
C GLU A 184 34.36 -0.67 -9.71
N LEU A 185 33.60 0.25 -10.30
CA LEU A 185 33.64 0.51 -11.74
C LEU A 185 35.02 0.98 -12.19
N PHE A 186 35.71 1.80 -11.38
CA PHE A 186 37.07 2.24 -11.65
C PHE A 186 38.05 1.06 -11.63
N PHE A 187 37.94 0.14 -10.68
CA PHE A 187 38.78 -1.06 -10.59
C PHE A 187 38.51 -2.07 -11.70
N SER A 188 37.26 -2.18 -12.20
CA SER A 188 36.86 -3.18 -13.20
C SER A 188 37.38 -2.91 -14.61
N LYS A 189 37.84 -1.70 -14.93
CA LYS A 189 38.39 -1.28 -16.23
C LYS A 189 37.51 -1.74 -17.40
N PRO A 190 36.26 -1.27 -17.49
CA PRO A 190 35.29 -1.75 -18.48
C PRO A 190 35.73 -1.40 -19.91
N ASP A 191 35.28 -2.20 -20.86
CA ASP A 191 35.37 -1.87 -22.28
C ASP A 191 34.27 -0.86 -22.65
N TRP A 192 34.63 0.41 -22.70
CA TRP A 192 33.70 1.50 -23.00
C TRP A 192 33.07 1.40 -24.40
N MET A 193 33.74 0.79 -25.38
CA MET A 193 33.15 0.54 -26.70
C MET A 193 32.10 -0.56 -26.63
N GLY A 194 32.35 -1.63 -25.85
CA GLY A 194 31.38 -2.64 -25.54
C GLY A 194 30.16 -2.07 -24.79
N VAL A 195 30.37 -1.20 -23.80
CA VAL A 195 29.29 -0.46 -23.08
C VAL A 195 28.47 0.36 -24.06
N ALA A 196 29.09 1.13 -24.97
CA ALA A 196 28.39 1.89 -26.00
C ALA A 196 27.56 0.99 -26.94
N GLY A 197 28.12 -0.17 -27.31
CA GLY A 197 27.41 -1.18 -28.11
C GLY A 197 26.20 -1.79 -27.39
N GLY A 198 26.23 -1.81 -26.07
CA GLY A 198 25.14 -2.32 -25.21
C GLY A 198 23.85 -1.46 -25.24
N PHE A 199 23.91 -0.24 -25.74
CA PHE A 199 22.73 0.59 -25.96
C PHE A 199 21.94 0.21 -27.24
N ILE A 200 22.47 -0.67 -28.08
CA ILE A 200 21.77 -1.17 -29.28
C ILE A 200 20.82 -2.27 -28.85
N PRO A 201 19.48 -2.13 -29.08
CA PRO A 201 18.50 -3.13 -28.65
C PRO A 201 18.75 -4.51 -29.26
N ARG A 202 18.96 -5.51 -28.42
CA ARG A 202 19.05 -6.93 -28.75
C ARG A 202 18.37 -7.73 -27.65
N LEU A 203 17.45 -8.60 -28.02
CA LEU A 203 16.74 -9.48 -27.07
C LEU A 203 16.72 -10.90 -27.65
N THR A 204 17.13 -11.87 -26.84
CA THR A 204 17.05 -13.30 -27.17
C THR A 204 16.03 -13.96 -26.24
N PRO A 205 15.50 -15.15 -26.59
CA PRO A 205 14.59 -15.85 -25.68
C PRO A 205 15.20 -16.11 -24.31
N GLU A 206 16.50 -16.37 -24.23
CA GLU A 206 17.24 -16.63 -22.98
C GLU A 206 17.37 -15.37 -22.11
N SER A 207 17.54 -14.20 -22.76
CA SER A 207 17.68 -12.92 -22.04
C SER A 207 16.34 -12.30 -21.66
N LEU A 208 15.20 -12.80 -22.20
CA LEU A 208 13.88 -12.24 -21.95
C LEU A 208 13.50 -12.26 -20.45
N TYR A 209 13.73 -13.39 -19.77
CA TYR A 209 13.40 -13.53 -18.35
C TYR A 209 14.11 -12.49 -17.50
N ILE A 210 15.42 -12.31 -17.72
CA ILE A 210 16.24 -11.32 -17.00
C ILE A 210 15.85 -9.90 -17.41
N ALA A 211 15.56 -9.64 -18.69
CA ALA A 211 15.09 -8.34 -19.15
C ALA A 211 13.77 -7.93 -18.50
N VAL A 212 12.82 -8.86 -18.33
CA VAL A 212 11.57 -8.62 -17.59
C VAL A 212 11.84 -8.40 -16.10
N GLY A 213 12.78 -9.15 -15.53
CA GLY A 213 13.26 -8.93 -14.16
C GLY A 213 13.84 -7.54 -13.96
N ILE A 214 14.75 -7.08 -14.85
CA ILE A 214 15.32 -5.72 -14.85
C ILE A 214 14.21 -4.66 -14.95
N LEU A 215 13.23 -4.87 -15.84
CA LEU A 215 12.10 -3.94 -16.00
C LEU A 215 11.27 -3.87 -14.71
N GLY A 216 10.93 -5.00 -14.11
CA GLY A 216 10.14 -5.08 -12.87
C GLY A 216 10.88 -4.49 -11.66
N ALA A 217 12.18 -4.75 -11.57
CA ALA A 217 13.06 -4.19 -10.56
C ALA A 217 13.18 -2.66 -10.70
N THR A 218 13.36 -2.15 -11.93
CA THR A 218 13.52 -0.72 -12.19
C THR A 218 12.19 0.03 -12.10
N VAL A 219 11.08 -0.50 -12.64
CA VAL A 219 9.78 0.20 -12.66
C VAL A 219 8.84 -0.43 -11.63
N MET A 220 9.16 -0.26 -10.37
CA MET A 220 8.40 -0.87 -9.28
C MET A 220 6.98 -0.32 -9.19
N PRO A 221 5.94 -1.16 -9.25
CA PRO A 221 4.56 -0.72 -9.23
C PRO A 221 4.17 -0.02 -7.92
N HIS A 222 4.60 -0.55 -6.76
CA HIS A 222 4.29 0.03 -5.46
C HIS A 222 4.92 1.42 -5.27
N ASN A 223 6.04 1.72 -5.93
CA ASN A 223 6.65 3.04 -5.93
C ASN A 223 5.82 4.10 -6.68
N LEU A 224 4.94 3.73 -7.60
CA LEU A 224 3.98 4.65 -8.22
C LEU A 224 2.92 5.11 -7.19
N TYR A 225 2.44 4.18 -6.36
CA TYR A 225 1.54 4.51 -5.25
C TYR A 225 2.26 5.38 -4.22
N LEU A 226 3.47 4.99 -3.83
CA LEU A 226 4.30 5.71 -2.87
C LEU A 226 4.55 7.17 -3.31
N HIS A 227 5.01 7.40 -4.52
CA HIS A 227 5.34 8.74 -5.01
C HIS A 227 4.13 9.67 -5.05
N SER A 228 2.98 9.15 -5.50
CA SER A 228 1.72 9.91 -5.53
C SER A 228 1.25 10.37 -4.14
N ALA A 229 1.61 9.64 -3.08
CA ALA A 229 1.34 10.03 -1.71
C ALA A 229 2.43 10.94 -1.11
N LEU A 230 3.73 10.62 -1.34
CA LEU A 230 4.84 11.38 -0.79
C LEU A 230 4.86 12.85 -1.22
N VAL A 231 4.48 13.17 -2.44
CA VAL A 231 4.41 14.57 -2.89
C VAL A 231 3.40 15.39 -2.10
N GLN A 232 2.41 14.76 -1.47
CA GLN A 232 1.41 15.41 -0.63
C GLN A 232 1.95 15.79 0.76
N THR A 233 3.15 15.35 1.12
CA THR A 233 3.85 15.83 2.32
C THR A 233 4.31 17.28 2.20
N ARG A 234 4.39 17.81 0.98
CA ARG A 234 4.79 19.18 0.68
C ARG A 234 3.60 20.14 0.81
N MET A 235 3.83 21.31 1.41
CA MET A 235 2.85 22.40 1.44
C MET A 235 2.79 23.08 0.08
N VAL A 236 2.09 22.47 -0.90
CA VAL A 236 1.87 23.05 -2.22
C VAL A 236 0.71 24.05 -2.15
N GLU A 237 0.88 25.23 -2.75
CA GLU A 237 -0.21 26.19 -2.93
C GLU A 237 -1.28 25.59 -3.84
N GLN A 238 -2.55 25.72 -3.44
CA GLN A 238 -3.66 25.15 -4.19
C GLN A 238 -4.09 25.98 -5.41
N THR A 239 -3.31 27.02 -5.75
CA THR A 239 -3.47 27.78 -6.99
C THR A 239 -2.93 27.00 -8.19
N GLU A 240 -3.39 27.33 -9.39
CA GLU A 240 -2.89 26.71 -10.62
C GLU A 240 -1.38 26.94 -10.80
N GLU A 241 -0.91 28.14 -10.51
CA GLU A 241 0.52 28.48 -10.57
C GLU A 241 1.36 27.71 -9.56
N GLY A 242 0.86 27.56 -8.32
CA GLY A 242 1.52 26.78 -7.28
C GLY A 242 1.65 25.31 -7.67
N LYS A 243 0.58 24.71 -8.18
CA LYS A 243 0.59 23.33 -8.69
C LYS A 243 1.53 23.16 -9.90
N ARG A 244 1.56 24.13 -10.85
CA ARG A 244 2.50 24.11 -11.98
C ARG A 244 3.96 24.16 -11.51
N ALA A 245 4.27 25.02 -10.55
CA ALA A 245 5.61 25.11 -9.98
C ALA A 245 6.01 23.80 -9.29
N ALA A 246 5.12 23.23 -8.45
CA ALA A 246 5.36 21.95 -7.78
C ALA A 246 5.59 20.81 -8.79
N CYS A 247 4.79 20.72 -9.85
CA CYS A 247 4.99 19.71 -10.91
C CYS A 247 6.34 19.85 -11.62
N ARG A 248 6.81 21.08 -11.84
CA ARG A 248 8.16 21.33 -12.43
C ARG A 248 9.26 20.91 -11.46
N PHE A 249 9.16 21.28 -10.17
CA PHE A 249 10.15 20.91 -9.17
C PHE A 249 10.23 19.39 -9.03
N ASN A 250 9.08 18.72 -9.02
CA ASN A 250 9.02 17.27 -8.99
C ASN A 250 9.65 16.62 -10.23
N LEU A 251 9.45 17.17 -11.42
CA LEU A 251 10.07 16.64 -12.63
C LEU A 251 11.61 16.65 -12.52
N PHE A 252 12.21 17.75 -12.03
CA PHE A 252 13.64 17.82 -11.81
C PHE A 252 14.09 16.87 -10.70
N ASP A 253 13.38 16.82 -9.57
CA ASP A 253 13.65 15.91 -8.47
C ASP A 253 13.65 14.44 -8.96
N THR A 254 12.62 14.05 -9.71
CA THR A 254 12.46 12.71 -10.29
C THR A 254 13.57 12.40 -11.30
N ALA A 255 13.86 13.33 -12.22
CA ALA A 255 14.89 13.10 -13.23
C ALA A 255 16.27 12.92 -12.59
N ILE A 256 16.65 13.76 -11.62
CA ILE A 256 17.95 13.66 -10.95
C ILE A 256 18.03 12.35 -10.15
N ALA A 257 17.03 12.06 -9.32
CA ALA A 257 17.04 10.90 -8.44
C ALA A 257 17.07 9.57 -9.20
N LEU A 258 16.24 9.41 -10.25
CA LEU A 258 16.18 8.18 -11.02
C LEU A 258 17.38 8.00 -11.96
N ASN A 259 17.97 9.07 -12.49
CA ASN A 259 19.21 8.95 -13.25
C ASN A 259 20.41 8.59 -12.34
N ALA A 260 20.43 9.04 -11.08
CA ALA A 260 21.43 8.56 -10.12
C ALA A 260 21.26 7.06 -9.84
N ALA A 261 20.03 6.57 -9.68
CA ALA A 261 19.74 5.13 -9.55
C ALA A 261 20.14 4.34 -10.82
N PHE A 262 19.83 4.87 -12.01
CA PHE A 262 20.26 4.28 -13.28
C PHE A 262 21.79 4.14 -13.36
N PHE A 263 22.54 5.15 -12.90
CA PHE A 263 23.99 5.07 -12.85
C PHE A 263 24.47 3.90 -11.96
N VAL A 264 23.86 3.71 -10.79
CA VAL A 264 24.19 2.60 -9.88
C VAL A 264 23.90 1.25 -10.55
N ASN A 265 22.71 1.04 -11.08
CA ASN A 265 22.33 -0.20 -11.76
C ASN A 265 23.19 -0.47 -12.99
N GLY A 266 23.45 0.57 -13.78
CA GLY A 266 24.38 0.48 -14.91
C GLY A 266 25.79 0.10 -14.49
N ALA A 267 26.28 0.63 -13.36
CA ALA A 267 27.58 0.27 -12.80
C ALA A 267 27.63 -1.19 -12.36
N ILE A 268 26.57 -1.73 -11.74
CA ILE A 268 26.46 -3.15 -11.36
C ILE A 268 26.53 -4.05 -12.60
N LEU A 269 25.71 -3.77 -13.61
CA LEU A 269 25.70 -4.56 -14.85
C LEU A 269 27.03 -4.49 -15.58
N VAL A 270 27.62 -3.29 -15.68
CA VAL A 270 28.93 -3.09 -16.34
C VAL A 270 30.05 -3.77 -15.56
N LEU A 271 30.05 -3.71 -14.23
CA LEU A 271 30.96 -4.43 -13.36
C LEU A 271 30.87 -5.94 -13.63
N ALA A 272 29.67 -6.51 -13.61
CA ALA A 272 29.45 -7.93 -13.86
C ALA A 272 29.90 -8.36 -15.26
N ALA A 273 29.61 -7.54 -16.27
CA ALA A 273 30.06 -7.79 -17.64
C ALA A 273 31.60 -7.76 -17.77
N SER A 274 32.23 -6.77 -17.15
CA SER A 274 33.69 -6.57 -17.23
C SER A 274 34.50 -7.64 -16.48
N VAL A 275 33.94 -8.11 -15.35
CA VAL A 275 34.64 -9.01 -14.43
C VAL A 275 34.28 -10.47 -14.69
N PHE A 276 32.99 -10.80 -14.83
CA PHE A 276 32.55 -12.19 -14.92
C PHE A 276 32.40 -12.65 -16.36
N PHE A 277 31.59 -11.94 -17.17
CA PHE A 277 31.39 -12.33 -18.57
C PHE A 277 32.68 -12.40 -19.38
N ARG A 278 33.55 -11.41 -19.21
CA ARG A 278 34.85 -11.37 -19.90
C ARG A 278 35.78 -12.56 -19.53
N ASN A 279 35.64 -13.11 -18.34
CA ASN A 279 36.39 -14.27 -17.88
C ASN A 279 35.66 -15.60 -18.09
N GLY A 280 34.50 -15.59 -18.77
CA GLY A 280 33.67 -16.78 -19.04
C GLY A 280 33.03 -17.39 -17.77
N LEU A 281 32.87 -16.60 -16.71
CA LEU A 281 32.32 -17.03 -15.44
C LEU A 281 30.81 -16.74 -15.40
N VAL A 282 30.02 -17.78 -15.21
CA VAL A 282 28.59 -17.63 -14.95
C VAL A 282 28.40 -17.54 -13.45
N VAL A 283 27.90 -16.39 -13.00
CA VAL A 283 27.61 -16.13 -11.59
C VAL A 283 26.14 -16.44 -11.35
N THR A 284 25.87 -17.35 -10.43
CA THR A 284 24.52 -17.81 -10.06
C THR A 284 24.15 -17.44 -8.62
N GLU A 285 25.04 -16.77 -7.91
CA GLU A 285 24.86 -16.37 -6.52
C GLU A 285 25.57 -15.05 -6.24
N ILE A 286 24.97 -14.17 -5.42
CA ILE A 286 25.61 -12.90 -5.00
C ILE A 286 26.87 -13.18 -4.18
N GLN A 287 26.88 -14.24 -3.37
CA GLN A 287 28.02 -14.67 -2.57
C GLN A 287 29.19 -15.08 -3.46
N GLN A 288 28.91 -15.80 -4.55
CA GLN A 288 29.91 -16.15 -5.55
C GLN A 288 30.50 -14.90 -6.21
N ALA A 289 29.66 -13.93 -6.58
CA ALA A 289 30.14 -12.66 -7.13
C ALA A 289 31.11 -11.97 -6.17
N HIS A 290 30.72 -11.82 -4.90
CA HIS A 290 31.56 -11.22 -3.87
C HIS A 290 32.90 -11.92 -3.72
N GLY A 291 32.92 -13.27 -3.65
CA GLY A 291 34.15 -14.04 -3.52
C GLY A 291 35.11 -13.91 -4.71
N LEU A 292 34.58 -13.68 -5.91
CA LEU A 292 35.33 -13.52 -7.14
C LEU A 292 35.85 -12.08 -7.37
N LEU A 293 35.25 -11.06 -6.75
CA LEU A 293 35.62 -9.66 -6.96
C LEU A 293 37.07 -9.38 -6.51
N ALA A 294 37.47 -9.81 -5.30
CA ALA A 294 38.80 -9.55 -4.78
C ALA A 294 39.90 -10.14 -5.66
N PRO A 295 39.89 -11.44 -6.03
CA PRO A 295 40.96 -12.01 -6.87
C PRO A 295 40.94 -11.46 -8.30
N LEU A 296 39.78 -11.15 -8.88
CA LEU A 296 39.68 -10.65 -10.26
C LEU A 296 40.05 -9.18 -10.39
N LEU A 297 39.74 -8.35 -9.37
CA LEU A 297 40.07 -6.92 -9.35
C LEU A 297 41.41 -6.62 -8.68
N GLY A 298 42.05 -7.63 -8.06
CA GLY A 298 43.34 -7.49 -7.41
C GLY A 298 43.33 -6.66 -6.13
N THR A 299 42.14 -6.48 -5.51
CA THR A 299 42.00 -5.72 -4.27
C THR A 299 40.89 -6.27 -3.39
N THR A 300 41.19 -6.47 -2.10
CA THR A 300 40.18 -6.89 -1.10
C THR A 300 39.14 -5.81 -0.80
N PHE A 301 39.44 -4.54 -1.11
CA PHE A 301 38.51 -3.44 -0.97
C PHE A 301 37.26 -3.63 -1.81
N ALA A 302 37.35 -4.24 -3.00
CA ALA A 302 36.20 -4.44 -3.87
C ALA A 302 35.10 -5.31 -3.19
N SER A 303 35.48 -6.45 -2.61
CA SER A 303 34.55 -7.29 -1.88
C SER A 303 33.95 -6.58 -0.66
N LEU A 304 34.72 -5.80 0.06
CA LEU A 304 34.23 -5.02 1.21
C LEU A 304 33.21 -3.95 0.77
N LEU A 305 33.54 -3.19 -0.29
CA LEU A 305 32.64 -2.15 -0.83
C LEU A 305 31.32 -2.76 -1.31
N PHE A 306 31.37 -3.90 -2.00
CA PHE A 306 30.21 -4.64 -2.45
C PHE A 306 29.28 -5.03 -1.28
N ALA A 307 29.82 -5.61 -0.21
CA ALA A 307 29.05 -6.02 0.96
C ALA A 307 28.41 -4.82 1.69
N ILE A 308 29.18 -3.73 1.88
CA ILE A 308 28.67 -2.49 2.50
C ILE A 308 27.53 -1.88 1.65
N ALA A 309 27.71 -1.82 0.34
CA ALA A 309 26.71 -1.29 -0.55
C ALA A 309 25.42 -2.16 -0.55
N LEU A 310 25.55 -3.49 -0.51
CA LEU A 310 24.42 -4.41 -0.46
C LEU A 310 23.59 -4.25 0.83
N ILE A 311 24.26 -4.16 2.00
CA ILE A 311 23.57 -3.88 3.27
C ILE A 311 22.87 -2.52 3.20
N SER A 312 23.55 -1.50 2.67
CA SER A 312 22.98 -0.16 2.52
C SER A 312 21.77 -0.16 1.62
N ALA A 313 21.78 -0.92 0.53
CA ALA A 313 20.66 -1.08 -0.39
C ALA A 313 19.46 -1.77 0.30
N GLY A 314 19.68 -2.88 0.99
CA GLY A 314 18.63 -3.61 1.70
C GLY A 314 17.99 -2.77 2.82
N GLN A 315 18.80 -2.06 3.63
CA GLN A 315 18.32 -1.24 4.72
C GLN A 315 17.54 0.00 4.24
N SER A 316 17.99 0.64 3.18
CA SER A 316 17.32 1.83 2.64
C SER A 316 16.00 1.48 1.93
N SER A 317 15.96 0.39 1.15
CA SER A 317 14.73 -0.04 0.45
C SER A 317 13.64 -0.51 1.41
N THR A 318 14.01 -1.14 2.53
CA THR A 318 13.10 -1.54 3.61
C THR A 318 12.23 -0.39 4.14
N LEU A 319 12.78 0.82 4.21
CA LEU A 319 12.03 2.02 4.61
C LEU A 319 10.93 2.37 3.60
N THR A 320 11.26 2.34 2.32
CA THR A 320 10.34 2.72 1.24
C THR A 320 9.24 1.67 1.01
N GLY A 321 9.59 0.38 1.07
CA GLY A 321 8.65 -0.73 0.99
C GLY A 321 7.59 -0.67 2.10
N THR A 322 8.01 -0.34 3.33
CA THR A 322 7.09 -0.17 4.46
C THR A 322 6.09 0.96 4.24
N LEU A 323 6.56 2.14 3.79
CA LEU A 323 5.69 3.27 3.49
C LEU A 323 4.73 2.97 2.34
N ALA A 324 5.24 2.34 1.26
CA ALA A 324 4.42 1.97 0.11
C ALA A 324 3.27 1.06 0.53
N GLY A 325 3.57 0.06 1.32
CA GLY A 325 2.57 -0.83 1.83
C GLY A 325 1.53 -0.13 2.72
N GLN A 326 1.92 0.81 3.59
CA GLN A 326 0.98 1.58 4.40
C GLN A 326 0.02 2.39 3.50
N ILE A 327 0.56 3.07 2.49
CA ILE A 327 -0.21 3.87 1.54
C ILE A 327 -1.20 3.03 0.76
N VAL A 328 -0.76 1.88 0.25
CA VAL A 328 -1.59 0.96 -0.53
C VAL A 328 -2.78 0.46 0.29
N MET A 329 -2.54 0.04 1.53
CA MET A 329 -3.61 -0.42 2.41
C MET A 329 -4.58 0.72 2.78
N GLU A 330 -4.08 1.87 3.25
CA GLU A 330 -4.91 3.02 3.62
C GLU A 330 -5.68 3.57 2.42
N GLY A 331 -5.03 3.62 1.25
CA GLY A 331 -5.62 4.12 0.01
C GLY A 331 -6.76 3.25 -0.50
N PHE A 332 -6.57 1.94 -0.64
CA PHE A 332 -7.60 1.03 -1.15
C PHE A 332 -8.70 0.70 -0.14
N LEU A 333 -8.36 0.44 1.13
CA LEU A 333 -9.28 -0.13 2.12
C LEU A 333 -9.90 0.90 3.07
N ARG A 334 -9.36 2.12 3.17
CA ARG A 334 -9.70 3.11 4.23
C ARG A 334 -9.48 2.57 5.65
N PHE A 335 -8.58 1.62 5.78
CA PHE A 335 -8.34 0.92 7.01
C PHE A 335 -6.93 1.23 7.52
N LYS A 336 -6.83 1.71 8.75
CA LYS A 336 -5.55 2.05 9.40
C LYS A 336 -5.21 0.97 10.43
N ILE A 337 -4.20 0.17 10.14
CA ILE A 337 -3.57 -0.73 11.12
C ILE A 337 -2.40 0.04 11.76
N ARG A 338 -2.10 -0.25 13.02
CA ARG A 338 -0.88 0.27 13.64
C ARG A 338 0.33 -0.13 12.78
N PRO A 339 1.20 0.83 12.39
CA PRO A 339 2.32 0.56 11.49
C PRO A 339 3.18 -0.63 11.95
N VAL A 340 3.39 -0.77 13.26
CA VAL A 340 4.14 -1.90 13.87
C VAL A 340 3.52 -3.26 13.53
N LEU A 341 2.20 -3.42 13.74
CA LEU A 341 1.51 -4.70 13.49
C LEU A 341 1.54 -5.05 12.00
N ARG A 342 1.31 -4.05 11.14
CA ARG A 342 1.38 -4.24 9.71
C ARG A 342 2.76 -4.70 9.28
N ARG A 343 3.81 -4.00 9.72
CA ARG A 343 5.20 -4.35 9.40
C ARG A 343 5.54 -5.77 9.85
N PHE A 344 5.13 -6.13 11.04
CA PHE A 344 5.33 -7.50 11.54
C PHE A 344 4.68 -8.54 10.62
N LEU A 345 3.45 -8.30 10.15
CA LEU A 345 2.74 -9.21 9.24
C LEU A 345 3.44 -9.31 7.88
N THR A 346 3.77 -8.18 7.25
CA THR A 346 4.44 -8.19 5.93
C THR A 346 5.83 -8.83 6.02
N ARG A 347 6.59 -8.54 7.08
CA ARG A 347 7.90 -9.14 7.29
C ARG A 347 7.81 -10.65 7.53
N SER A 348 6.82 -11.11 8.27
CA SER A 348 6.59 -12.56 8.45
C SER A 348 6.28 -13.25 7.12
N ILE A 349 5.48 -12.63 6.24
CA ILE A 349 5.17 -13.14 4.90
C ILE A 349 6.44 -13.24 4.04
N ALA A 350 7.40 -12.35 4.20
CA ALA A 350 8.68 -12.40 3.49
C ALA A 350 9.68 -13.40 4.10
N ILE A 351 9.79 -13.41 5.43
CA ILE A 351 10.77 -14.26 6.15
C ILE A 351 10.42 -15.75 6.02
N ILE A 352 9.14 -16.14 6.14
CA ILE A 352 8.74 -17.55 6.13
C ILE A 352 9.14 -18.25 4.82
N PRO A 353 8.82 -17.74 3.61
CA PRO A 353 9.27 -18.35 2.37
C PRO A 353 10.81 -18.36 2.23
N ALA A 354 11.48 -17.29 2.68
CA ALA A 354 12.93 -17.22 2.65
C ALA A 354 13.57 -18.36 3.46
N VAL A 355 13.12 -18.52 4.72
CA VAL A 355 13.62 -19.60 5.60
C VAL A 355 13.33 -20.97 5.02
N ILE A 356 12.12 -21.21 4.49
CA ILE A 356 11.73 -22.51 3.90
C ILE A 356 12.66 -22.82 2.71
N VAL A 357 12.85 -21.90 1.77
CA VAL A 357 13.64 -22.16 0.57
C VAL A 357 15.12 -22.34 0.91
N ILE A 358 15.70 -21.49 1.78
CA ILE A 358 17.08 -21.64 2.22
C ILE A 358 17.28 -22.99 2.95
N SER A 359 16.31 -23.42 3.78
CA SER A 359 16.40 -24.70 4.47
C SER A 359 16.33 -25.91 3.54
N LEU A 360 15.57 -25.81 2.44
CA LEU A 360 15.38 -26.92 1.49
C LEU A 360 16.41 -26.95 0.36
N GLN A 361 16.86 -25.80 -0.13
CA GLN A 361 17.70 -25.67 -1.32
C GLN A 361 19.10 -25.13 -1.01
N GLY A 362 19.37 -24.78 0.26
CA GLY A 362 20.60 -24.12 0.65
C GLY A 362 20.66 -22.65 0.19
N ASP A 363 21.85 -22.04 0.26
CA ASP A 363 22.06 -20.63 -0.02
C ASP A 363 21.77 -20.25 -1.48
N GLY A 364 21.95 -21.17 -2.44
CA GLY A 364 21.66 -20.95 -3.86
C GLY A 364 20.18 -20.67 -4.15
N GLY A 365 19.25 -21.19 -3.33
CA GLY A 365 17.82 -20.91 -3.43
C GLY A 365 17.46 -19.44 -3.23
N SER A 366 18.28 -18.71 -2.45
CA SER A 366 18.04 -17.28 -2.17
C SER A 366 18.15 -16.41 -3.43
N TYR A 367 19.09 -16.71 -4.31
CA TYR A 367 19.28 -15.96 -5.55
C TYR A 367 18.11 -16.15 -6.54
N THR A 368 17.63 -17.38 -6.66
CA THR A 368 16.45 -17.68 -7.47
C THR A 368 15.21 -16.91 -6.95
N LEU A 369 15.04 -16.82 -5.64
CA LEU A 369 13.96 -16.03 -5.03
C LEU A 369 14.10 -14.54 -5.30
N LEU A 370 15.33 -13.99 -5.27
CA LEU A 370 15.58 -12.59 -5.62
C LEU A 370 15.13 -12.27 -7.04
N ILE A 371 15.52 -13.08 -8.02
CA ILE A 371 15.10 -12.86 -9.42
C ILE A 371 13.59 -13.04 -9.57
N LEU A 372 13.02 -14.09 -8.98
CA LEU A 372 11.58 -14.37 -9.05
C LEU A 372 10.76 -13.20 -8.45
N SER A 373 11.23 -12.60 -7.36
CA SER A 373 10.55 -11.45 -6.75
C SER A 373 10.41 -10.28 -7.73
N GLN A 374 11.44 -10.02 -8.54
CA GLN A 374 11.43 -8.93 -9.54
C GLN A 374 10.50 -9.24 -10.72
N VAL A 375 10.40 -10.51 -11.10
CA VAL A 375 9.43 -10.96 -12.11
C VAL A 375 8.00 -10.76 -11.60
N ILE A 376 7.72 -11.09 -10.33
CA ILE A 376 6.40 -10.85 -9.71
C ILE A 376 6.05 -9.35 -9.72
N LEU A 377 7.02 -8.48 -9.41
CA LEU A 377 6.85 -7.03 -9.49
C LEU A 377 6.48 -6.59 -10.91
N SER A 378 7.18 -7.13 -11.92
CA SER A 378 6.89 -6.83 -13.33
C SER A 378 5.47 -7.26 -13.74
N LEU A 379 5.02 -8.45 -13.31
CA LEU A 379 3.68 -8.96 -13.61
C LEU A 379 2.56 -8.09 -13.04
N GLN A 380 2.79 -7.43 -11.90
CA GLN A 380 1.82 -6.52 -11.28
C GLN A 380 1.83 -5.13 -11.92
N LEU A 381 2.93 -4.73 -12.55
CA LEU A 381 3.14 -3.37 -13.06
C LEU A 381 2.03 -2.86 -14.00
N PRO A 382 1.47 -3.63 -14.96
CA PRO A 382 0.36 -3.19 -15.80
C PRO A 382 -0.87 -2.71 -15.01
N PHE A 383 -1.14 -3.33 -13.86
CA PHE A 383 -2.29 -3.01 -13.01
C PHE A 383 -2.14 -1.70 -12.23
N ALA A 384 -0.92 -1.17 -12.13
CA ALA A 384 -0.65 0.17 -11.60
C ALA A 384 -0.57 1.21 -12.73
N VAL A 385 0.12 0.88 -13.84
CA VAL A 385 0.40 1.80 -14.94
C VAL A 385 -0.86 2.20 -15.71
N ILE A 386 -1.71 1.22 -16.06
CA ILE A 386 -2.92 1.51 -16.85
C ILE A 386 -3.89 2.44 -16.13
N PRO A 387 -4.25 2.23 -14.84
CA PRO A 387 -5.03 3.21 -14.08
C PRO A 387 -4.38 4.57 -14.03
N LEU A 388 -3.07 4.63 -13.75
CA LEU A 388 -2.33 5.88 -13.67
C LEU A 388 -2.42 6.70 -14.98
N LEU A 389 -2.20 6.05 -16.12
CA LEU A 389 -2.32 6.69 -17.43
C LEU A 389 -3.73 7.21 -17.70
N LYS A 390 -4.75 6.43 -17.34
CA LYS A 390 -6.15 6.85 -17.51
C LYS A 390 -6.49 8.07 -16.66
N PHE A 391 -6.12 8.04 -15.38
CA PHE A 391 -6.43 9.16 -14.49
C PHE A 391 -5.69 10.44 -14.89
N THR A 392 -4.40 10.33 -15.24
CA THR A 392 -3.59 11.49 -15.63
C THR A 392 -3.92 12.04 -17.01
N SER A 393 -4.60 11.26 -17.86
CA SER A 393 -5.08 11.70 -19.18
C SER A 393 -6.52 12.23 -19.14
N ASP A 394 -7.26 12.00 -18.05
CA ASP A 394 -8.65 12.41 -17.93
C ASP A 394 -8.76 13.88 -17.51
N LYS A 395 -9.31 14.71 -18.41
CA LYS A 395 -9.53 16.14 -18.14
C LYS A 395 -10.53 16.40 -17.00
N SER A 396 -11.45 15.47 -16.75
CA SER A 396 -12.41 15.59 -15.65
C SER A 396 -11.76 15.45 -14.27
N ILE A 397 -10.64 14.72 -14.19
CA ILE A 397 -9.85 14.49 -12.97
C ILE A 397 -8.74 15.54 -12.84
N MET A 398 -8.00 15.78 -13.92
CA MET A 398 -6.76 16.58 -13.90
C MET A 398 -6.97 18.04 -14.35
N GLY A 399 -8.13 18.40 -14.90
CA GLY A 399 -8.38 19.74 -15.41
C GLY A 399 -7.31 20.19 -16.43
N PRO A 400 -6.70 21.39 -16.24
CA PRO A 400 -5.66 21.92 -17.15
C PRO A 400 -4.32 21.16 -17.06
N PHE A 401 -4.17 20.25 -16.10
CA PHE A 401 -2.96 19.43 -15.89
C PHE A 401 -3.04 18.05 -16.56
N ALA A 402 -4.10 17.75 -17.31
CA ALA A 402 -4.21 16.51 -18.06
C ALA A 402 -3.05 16.34 -19.04
N ASN A 403 -2.64 15.09 -19.27
CA ASN A 403 -1.57 14.77 -20.20
C ASN A 403 -1.82 15.39 -21.59
N LYS A 404 -0.80 15.98 -22.20
CA LYS A 404 -0.83 16.34 -23.61
C LYS A 404 -0.91 15.07 -24.47
N ALA A 405 -1.51 15.14 -25.65
CA ALA A 405 -1.72 13.98 -26.52
C ALA A 405 -0.44 13.15 -26.77
N TRP A 406 0.69 13.80 -27.11
CA TRP A 406 1.95 13.10 -27.34
C TRP A 406 2.49 12.40 -26.08
N VAL A 407 2.30 13.00 -24.88
CA VAL A 407 2.69 12.40 -23.60
C VAL A 407 1.82 11.19 -23.29
N THR A 408 0.51 11.26 -23.58
CA THR A 408 -0.41 10.14 -23.46
C THR A 408 0.00 8.98 -24.39
N VAL A 409 0.37 9.28 -25.63
CA VAL A 409 0.85 8.29 -26.58
C VAL A 409 2.12 7.59 -26.06
N LEU A 410 3.11 8.35 -25.60
CA LEU A 410 4.32 7.77 -24.99
C LEU A 410 4.01 6.90 -23.79
N GLY A 411 3.10 7.32 -22.92
CA GLY A 411 2.65 6.51 -21.79
C GLY A 411 2.01 5.19 -22.22
N TRP A 412 1.16 5.21 -23.25
CA TRP A 412 0.55 3.98 -23.78
C TRP A 412 1.55 3.08 -24.51
N ILE A 413 2.56 3.65 -25.18
CA ILE A 413 3.67 2.86 -25.76
C ILE A 413 4.44 2.16 -24.62
N ALA A 414 4.78 2.87 -23.56
CA ALA A 414 5.42 2.29 -22.38
C ALA A 414 4.58 1.16 -21.76
N ALA A 415 3.26 1.39 -21.56
CA ALA A 415 2.35 0.38 -21.07
C ALA A 415 2.27 -0.84 -21.99
N LEU A 416 2.24 -0.63 -23.31
CA LEU A 416 2.22 -1.72 -24.30
C LEU A 416 3.49 -2.57 -24.25
N VAL A 417 4.66 -1.93 -24.15
CA VAL A 417 5.95 -2.64 -23.99
C VAL A 417 5.94 -3.50 -22.73
N ILE A 418 5.53 -2.93 -21.60
CA ILE A 418 5.43 -3.67 -20.34
C ILE A 418 4.48 -4.87 -20.46
N VAL A 419 3.28 -4.66 -21.01
CA VAL A 419 2.28 -5.72 -21.18
C VAL A 419 2.77 -6.80 -22.14
N ALA A 420 3.39 -6.42 -23.24
CA ALA A 420 3.88 -7.36 -24.25
C ALA A 420 5.01 -8.27 -23.72
N LEU A 421 5.98 -7.68 -23.00
CA LEU A 421 7.07 -8.45 -22.39
C LEU A 421 6.55 -9.43 -21.34
N ASN A 422 5.66 -8.97 -20.45
CA ASN A 422 5.06 -9.83 -19.44
C ASN A 422 4.14 -10.91 -20.03
N ALA A 423 3.36 -10.59 -21.05
CA ALA A 423 2.50 -11.58 -21.73
C ALA A 423 3.33 -12.68 -22.39
N ASN A 424 4.43 -12.30 -23.05
CA ASN A 424 5.36 -13.28 -23.66
C ASN A 424 5.94 -14.20 -22.57
N LEU A 425 6.45 -13.63 -21.48
CA LEU A 425 6.99 -14.41 -20.37
C LEU A 425 5.95 -15.36 -19.75
N ILE A 426 4.71 -14.91 -19.52
CA ILE A 426 3.64 -15.75 -18.98
C ILE A 426 3.34 -16.93 -19.92
N VAL A 427 3.21 -16.65 -21.22
CA VAL A 427 2.91 -17.69 -22.21
C VAL A 427 4.02 -18.73 -22.28
N ASP A 428 5.28 -18.31 -22.33
CA ASP A 428 6.43 -19.22 -22.38
C ASP A 428 6.57 -20.02 -21.09
N THR A 429 6.38 -19.39 -19.93
CA THR A 429 6.40 -20.06 -18.62
C THR A 429 5.30 -21.14 -18.53
N ILE A 430 4.07 -20.79 -18.89
CA ILE A 430 2.94 -21.75 -18.85
C ILE A 430 3.19 -22.90 -19.84
N ARG A 431 3.68 -22.64 -21.05
CA ARG A 431 4.02 -23.68 -22.02
C ARG A 431 5.07 -24.64 -21.48
N ASN A 432 6.14 -24.12 -20.89
CA ASN A 432 7.21 -24.93 -20.33
C ASN A 432 6.72 -25.76 -19.13
N TRP A 433 5.89 -25.19 -18.25
CA TRP A 433 5.29 -25.93 -17.14
C TRP A 433 4.38 -27.06 -17.62
N ILE A 434 3.51 -26.80 -18.60
CA ILE A 434 2.65 -27.84 -19.18
C ILE A 434 3.48 -28.95 -19.85
N ALA A 435 4.53 -28.59 -20.57
CA ALA A 435 5.41 -29.54 -21.22
C ALA A 435 6.18 -30.43 -20.23
N SER A 436 6.58 -29.86 -19.08
CA SER A 436 7.34 -30.57 -18.04
C SER A 436 6.48 -31.35 -17.04
N ALA A 437 5.19 -31.03 -16.92
CA ALA A 437 4.31 -31.57 -15.88
C ALA A 437 3.82 -33.01 -16.13
N GLY A 438 3.98 -33.57 -17.37
CA GLY A 438 3.52 -34.91 -17.67
C GLY A 438 2.06 -35.17 -17.31
N PRO A 439 1.74 -36.18 -16.47
CA PRO A 439 0.35 -36.49 -16.08
C PRO A 439 -0.31 -35.37 -15.25
N ASN A 440 0.48 -34.52 -14.62
CA ASN A 440 -0.03 -33.41 -13.79
C ASN A 440 -0.41 -32.16 -14.62
N ALA A 441 -0.20 -32.16 -15.93
CA ALA A 441 -0.55 -31.05 -16.83
C ALA A 441 -2.03 -30.64 -16.72
N PHE A 442 -2.93 -31.58 -16.41
CA PHE A 442 -4.36 -31.32 -16.18
C PHE A 442 -4.59 -30.27 -15.09
N TRP A 443 -3.86 -30.36 -13.97
CA TRP A 443 -4.01 -29.38 -12.88
C TRP A 443 -3.58 -27.99 -13.29
N LEU A 444 -2.53 -27.84 -14.11
CA LEU A 444 -2.10 -26.56 -14.64
C LEU A 444 -3.16 -25.93 -15.56
N TRP A 445 -3.80 -26.76 -16.41
CA TRP A 445 -4.89 -26.30 -17.26
C TRP A 445 -6.12 -25.81 -16.48
N VAL A 446 -6.43 -26.43 -15.34
CA VAL A 446 -7.62 -26.11 -14.54
C VAL A 446 -7.36 -24.97 -13.52
N THR A 447 -6.10 -24.73 -13.12
CA THR A 447 -5.77 -23.72 -12.12
C THR A 447 -5.03 -22.52 -12.73
N VAL A 448 -3.86 -22.74 -13.32
CA VAL A 448 -2.96 -21.67 -13.77
C VAL A 448 -3.51 -20.93 -14.98
N VAL A 449 -4.01 -21.66 -15.98
CA VAL A 449 -4.53 -21.05 -17.20
C VAL A 449 -5.77 -20.18 -16.92
N PRO A 450 -6.80 -20.63 -16.17
CA PRO A 450 -7.94 -19.78 -15.81
C PRO A 450 -7.54 -18.57 -14.97
N PHE A 451 -6.58 -18.71 -14.07
CA PHE A 451 -6.06 -17.58 -13.28
C PHE A 451 -5.39 -16.54 -14.18
N ALA A 452 -4.53 -16.96 -15.11
CA ALA A 452 -3.89 -16.06 -16.07
C ALA A 452 -4.92 -15.34 -16.96
N LEU A 453 -5.94 -16.07 -17.44
CA LEU A 453 -7.05 -15.50 -18.20
C LEU A 453 -7.89 -14.51 -17.38
N ALA A 454 -8.13 -14.79 -16.10
CA ALA A 454 -8.83 -13.87 -15.20
C ALA A 454 -8.04 -12.57 -14.99
N CYS A 455 -6.71 -12.67 -14.83
CA CYS A 455 -5.82 -11.50 -14.76
C CYS A 455 -5.84 -10.70 -16.07
N ALA A 456 -5.77 -11.36 -17.22
CA ALA A 456 -5.87 -10.70 -18.53
C ALA A 456 -7.23 -10.01 -18.72
N PHE A 457 -8.32 -10.65 -18.32
CA PHE A 457 -9.66 -10.06 -18.34
C PHE A 457 -9.76 -8.85 -17.41
N LEU A 458 -9.21 -8.94 -16.20
CA LEU A 458 -9.14 -7.82 -15.26
C LEU A 458 -8.38 -6.63 -15.87
N LEU A 459 -7.25 -6.91 -16.52
CA LEU A 459 -6.43 -5.86 -17.16
C LEU A 459 -7.22 -5.15 -18.26
N ILE A 460 -7.90 -5.90 -19.12
CA ILE A 460 -8.79 -5.36 -20.15
C ILE A 460 -9.90 -4.53 -19.52
N TYR A 461 -10.56 -5.03 -18.46
CA TYR A 461 -11.61 -4.32 -17.74
C TYR A 461 -11.11 -3.00 -17.16
N VAL A 462 -9.94 -2.99 -16.54
CA VAL A 462 -9.30 -1.80 -15.98
C VAL A 462 -8.95 -0.79 -17.09
N ALA A 463 -8.54 -1.27 -18.26
CA ALA A 463 -8.23 -0.44 -19.43
C ALA A 463 -9.47 0.18 -20.09
N MET A 464 -10.66 -0.42 -19.96
CA MET A 464 -11.89 0.07 -20.61
C MET A 464 -12.24 1.51 -20.22
N PRO A 465 -12.73 2.34 -21.18
CA PRO A 465 -13.23 3.68 -20.91
C PRO A 465 -14.38 3.70 -19.88
N LYS A 466 -14.45 4.74 -19.05
CA LYS A 466 -15.51 4.90 -18.04
C LYS A 466 -16.91 4.86 -18.67
N SER A 467 -17.08 5.48 -19.83
CA SER A 467 -18.36 5.50 -20.57
C SER A 467 -18.87 4.10 -20.96
N TRP A 468 -17.97 3.13 -21.22
CA TRP A 468 -18.32 1.75 -21.55
C TRP A 468 -18.69 0.93 -20.31
N ARG A 469 -18.06 1.23 -19.17
CA ARG A 469 -18.35 0.58 -17.89
C ARG A 469 -19.67 1.04 -17.30
N GLU A 470 -20.04 2.32 -17.49
CA GLU A 470 -21.27 2.94 -16.95
C GLU A 470 -22.50 2.73 -17.83
N ARG A 471 -22.34 2.39 -19.11
CA ARG A 471 -23.46 2.11 -20.03
C ARG A 471 -24.40 0.99 -19.55
N ARG A 472 -24.00 0.17 -18.56
CA ARG A 472 -24.82 -0.90 -17.97
C ARG A 472 -25.58 -0.51 -16.70
N ARG A 473 -25.44 0.70 -16.20
CA ARG A 473 -26.31 1.20 -15.13
C ARG A 473 -27.35 2.11 -15.76
N PRO A 474 -28.62 1.68 -15.85
CA PRO A 474 -29.68 2.64 -16.17
C PRO A 474 -29.62 3.75 -15.12
N ALA A 475 -29.57 4.99 -15.56
CA ALA A 475 -29.72 6.13 -14.68
C ALA A 475 -31.07 5.95 -14.00
N VAL A 476 -31.10 5.52 -12.75
CA VAL A 476 -32.31 5.60 -11.94
C VAL A 476 -32.57 7.09 -11.79
N PRO A 477 -33.66 7.61 -12.34
CA PRO A 477 -33.98 9.02 -12.15
C PRO A 477 -33.98 9.26 -10.64
N LEU A 478 -33.20 10.21 -10.17
CA LEU A 478 -33.31 10.72 -8.81
C LEU A 478 -34.71 11.37 -8.71
N GLN A 479 -35.69 10.57 -8.36
CA GLN A 479 -36.95 11.11 -7.88
C GLN A 479 -36.62 11.75 -6.53
N ILE A 480 -36.59 13.08 -6.51
CA ILE A 480 -36.55 13.82 -5.25
C ILE A 480 -37.85 13.44 -4.54
N PRO A 481 -37.81 12.67 -3.45
CA PRO A 481 -39.01 12.31 -2.73
C PRO A 481 -39.65 13.61 -2.26
N ALA A 482 -40.97 13.69 -2.38
CA ALA A 482 -41.72 14.81 -1.85
C ALA A 482 -41.41 14.94 -0.36
N ILE A 483 -40.73 16.00 0.02
CA ILE A 483 -40.44 16.27 1.42
C ILE A 483 -41.75 16.56 2.10
N SER A 484 -42.17 15.67 3.01
CA SER A 484 -43.35 15.92 3.83
C SER A 484 -43.10 17.19 4.65
N LYS A 485 -43.96 18.18 4.47
CA LYS A 485 -43.98 19.43 5.25
C LYS A 485 -44.57 19.26 6.66
N VAL A 486 -45.03 18.05 6.98
CA VAL A 486 -45.59 17.75 8.30
C VAL A 486 -44.43 17.50 9.26
N PRO A 487 -44.29 18.26 10.37
CA PRO A 487 -43.32 17.99 11.39
C PRO A 487 -43.46 16.55 11.88
N GLN A 488 -42.36 15.79 11.89
CA GLN A 488 -42.41 14.45 12.47
C GLN A 488 -42.62 14.57 13.99
N HIS A 489 -43.69 13.96 14.48
CA HIS A 489 -44.01 13.88 15.90
C HIS A 489 -43.67 12.47 16.39
N TYR A 490 -42.89 12.38 17.45
CA TYR A 490 -42.55 11.11 18.10
C TYR A 490 -43.47 10.93 19.31
N SER A 491 -44.15 9.82 19.40
CA SER A 491 -45.07 9.50 20.51
C SER A 491 -44.39 8.58 21.53
N VAL A 492 -43.44 7.74 21.07
CA VAL A 492 -42.74 6.77 21.90
C VAL A 492 -41.24 6.76 21.55
N ILE A 493 -40.43 7.15 22.49
CA ILE A 493 -38.96 7.24 22.34
C ILE A 493 -38.32 6.21 23.23
N GLY A 494 -37.35 5.44 22.69
CA GLY A 494 -36.49 4.55 23.45
C GLY A 494 -35.11 5.15 23.66
N ALA A 495 -34.51 4.98 24.83
CA ALA A 495 -33.12 5.29 25.12
C ALA A 495 -32.37 4.03 25.55
N ALA A 496 -31.41 3.58 24.74
CA ALA A 496 -30.54 2.47 25.12
C ALA A 496 -29.35 3.02 25.91
N ILE A 497 -29.25 2.62 27.17
CA ILE A 497 -28.22 3.08 28.10
C ILE A 497 -27.30 1.93 28.50
N ASP A 498 -26.05 2.29 28.66
CA ASP A 498 -24.96 1.44 29.13
C ASP A 498 -24.31 2.22 30.31
N TYR A 499 -23.86 1.55 31.36
CA TYR A 499 -23.37 2.22 32.59
C TYR A 499 -22.07 2.99 32.44
N HIS A 500 -21.67 3.32 31.19
CA HIS A 500 -20.42 4.00 30.85
C HIS A 500 -20.63 5.37 30.20
N THR A 501 -19.58 6.07 29.92
CA THR A 501 -19.44 7.49 29.63
C THR A 501 -20.36 8.14 28.56
N PRO A 502 -21.09 7.48 27.65
CA PRO A 502 -22.12 8.18 26.86
C PRO A 502 -23.50 8.23 27.50
N THR A 503 -23.75 7.51 28.61
CA THR A 503 -25.10 7.37 29.20
C THR A 503 -25.73 8.73 29.54
N GLU A 504 -24.97 9.62 30.17
CA GLU A 504 -25.44 10.95 30.54
C GLU A 504 -25.89 11.79 29.33
N LYS A 505 -25.12 11.76 28.24
CA LYS A 505 -25.47 12.44 26.98
C LYS A 505 -26.67 11.80 26.29
N VAL A 506 -26.76 10.47 26.27
CA VAL A 506 -27.92 9.74 25.71
C VAL A 506 -29.20 10.12 26.46
N LEU A 507 -29.15 10.11 27.79
CA LEU A 507 -30.28 10.50 28.63
C LEU A 507 -30.68 11.96 28.41
N SER A 508 -29.73 12.90 28.35
CA SER A 508 -29.99 14.33 28.10
C SER A 508 -30.68 14.54 26.73
N HIS A 509 -30.23 13.86 25.67
CA HIS A 509 -30.88 13.97 24.36
C HIS A 509 -32.26 13.31 24.33
N ALA A 510 -32.41 12.13 24.95
CA ALA A 510 -33.69 11.43 25.03
C ALA A 510 -34.72 12.21 25.84
N GLN A 511 -34.32 12.81 26.98
CA GLN A 511 -35.14 13.68 27.82
C GLN A 511 -35.60 14.92 27.04
N SER A 512 -34.68 15.59 26.35
CA SER A 512 -34.98 16.79 25.56
C SER A 512 -36.01 16.49 24.47
N LEU A 513 -35.81 15.39 23.71
CA LEU A 513 -36.73 14.98 22.66
C LEU A 513 -38.07 14.52 23.21
N ALA A 514 -38.09 13.74 24.30
CA ALA A 514 -39.35 13.31 24.94
C ALA A 514 -40.15 14.48 25.46
N SER A 515 -39.50 15.48 26.08
CA SER A 515 -40.15 16.72 26.55
C SER A 515 -40.68 17.53 25.35
N GLN A 516 -39.90 17.73 24.31
CA GLN A 516 -40.28 18.52 23.13
C GLN A 516 -41.49 17.93 22.38
N HIS A 517 -41.58 16.59 22.30
CA HIS A 517 -42.63 15.87 21.61
C HIS A 517 -43.76 15.37 22.50
N HIS A 518 -43.71 15.61 23.81
CA HIS A 518 -44.61 15.03 24.82
C HIS A 518 -44.70 13.51 24.71
N ALA A 519 -43.58 12.84 24.40
CA ALA A 519 -43.48 11.43 24.14
C ALA A 519 -43.32 10.60 25.43
N ALA A 520 -43.79 9.36 25.41
CA ALA A 520 -43.41 8.38 26.42
C ALA A 520 -41.95 7.94 26.20
N LEU A 521 -41.17 7.91 27.27
CA LEU A 521 -39.77 7.52 27.22
C LEU A 521 -39.58 6.13 27.82
N TYR A 522 -38.96 5.22 27.06
CA TYR A 522 -38.56 3.90 27.53
C TYR A 522 -37.04 3.89 27.70
N LEU A 523 -36.57 3.45 28.89
CA LEU A 523 -35.16 3.27 29.17
C LEU A 523 -34.81 1.80 29.03
N PHE A 524 -33.94 1.46 28.11
CA PHE A 524 -33.49 0.08 27.87
C PHE A 524 -32.08 -0.12 28.38
N HIS A 525 -31.90 -1.16 29.18
CA HIS A 525 -30.59 -1.74 29.48
C HIS A 525 -30.65 -3.25 29.19
N VAL A 526 -29.56 -3.83 28.66
CA VAL A 526 -29.50 -5.26 28.33
C VAL A 526 -28.37 -5.91 29.10
N VAL A 527 -28.73 -6.86 29.96
CA VAL A 527 -27.80 -7.67 30.76
C VAL A 527 -27.15 -8.71 29.85
N GLU A 528 -25.83 -8.65 29.69
CA GLU A 528 -25.00 -9.57 28.88
C GLU A 528 -24.39 -10.73 29.68
N GLY A 529 -24.64 -10.84 31.01
CA GLY A 529 -24.08 -11.85 31.87
C GLY A 529 -24.40 -13.30 31.42
N ALA A 530 -23.56 -14.26 31.80
CA ALA A 530 -23.73 -15.67 31.43
C ALA A 530 -25.10 -16.24 31.89
N GLY A 531 -25.63 -15.75 33.01
CA GLY A 531 -26.97 -16.05 33.50
C GLY A 531 -28.07 -15.54 32.59
N GLY A 532 -27.98 -14.29 32.12
CA GLY A 532 -28.92 -13.64 31.20
C GLY A 532 -28.97 -14.31 29.83
N LEU A 533 -27.84 -14.85 29.35
CA LEU A 533 -27.74 -15.56 28.06
C LEU A 533 -28.39 -16.97 28.12
N VAL A 534 -28.39 -17.65 29.28
CA VAL A 534 -28.86 -19.05 29.42
C VAL A 534 -30.28 -19.09 29.97
N TYR A 535 -30.62 -18.32 30.99
CA TYR A 535 -31.88 -18.37 31.74
C TYR A 535 -32.85 -17.22 31.45
N GLY A 536 -32.41 -16.17 30.70
CA GLY A 536 -33.26 -15.04 30.31
C GLY A 536 -33.91 -14.33 31.51
N LYS A 537 -35.24 -14.13 31.47
CA LYS A 537 -36.02 -13.42 32.51
C LYS A 537 -36.08 -14.13 33.86
N GLU A 538 -35.69 -15.40 33.93
CA GLU A 538 -35.68 -16.20 35.16
C GLU A 538 -34.38 -16.07 35.95
N THR A 539 -33.44 -15.24 35.48
CA THR A 539 -32.16 -14.97 36.15
C THR A 539 -32.42 -14.11 37.40
N LEU A 540 -32.36 -14.70 38.56
CA LEU A 540 -32.40 -14.02 39.87
C LEU A 540 -30.98 -13.59 40.32
N ASP A 541 -30.16 -13.13 39.41
CA ASP A 541 -28.77 -12.78 39.59
C ASP A 541 -28.65 -11.42 40.35
N GLU A 542 -27.67 -11.29 41.22
CA GLU A 542 -27.42 -10.08 41.99
C GLU A 542 -27.12 -8.89 41.06
N GLU A 543 -26.49 -9.17 39.90
CA GLU A 543 -26.20 -8.19 38.84
C GLU A 543 -27.49 -7.65 38.18
N ALA A 544 -28.43 -8.54 37.82
CA ALA A 544 -29.71 -8.12 37.23
C ALA A 544 -30.58 -7.30 38.18
N ARG A 545 -30.49 -7.57 39.51
CA ARG A 545 -31.19 -6.76 40.53
C ARG A 545 -30.57 -5.36 40.65
N ALA A 546 -29.25 -5.29 40.73
CA ALA A 546 -28.55 -4.02 40.77
C ALA A 546 -28.83 -3.14 39.53
N ASP A 547 -28.85 -3.77 38.34
CA ASP A 547 -29.19 -3.09 37.09
C ASP A 547 -30.65 -2.60 37.05
N GLN A 548 -31.58 -3.39 37.57
CA GLN A 548 -32.97 -2.99 37.69
C GLN A 548 -33.15 -1.80 38.64
N GLU A 549 -32.50 -1.83 39.82
CA GLU A 549 -32.54 -0.75 40.81
C GLU A 549 -31.93 0.53 40.24
N TYR A 550 -30.83 0.45 39.54
CA TYR A 550 -30.17 1.60 38.92
C TYR A 550 -31.05 2.21 37.79
N LEU A 551 -31.64 1.36 36.98
CA LEU A 551 -32.54 1.79 35.89
C LEU A 551 -33.79 2.47 36.43
N GLU A 552 -34.37 1.97 37.54
CA GLU A 552 -35.50 2.57 38.21
C GLU A 552 -35.14 3.92 38.92
N ALA A 553 -33.94 4.04 39.47
CA ALA A 553 -33.44 5.28 40.02
C ALA A 553 -33.39 6.40 38.96
N ILE A 554 -32.81 6.11 37.79
CA ILE A 554 -32.78 7.05 36.65
C ILE A 554 -34.22 7.39 36.20
N ALA A 555 -35.09 6.39 36.08
CA ALA A 555 -36.47 6.61 35.67
C ALA A 555 -37.23 7.50 36.67
N SER A 556 -37.00 7.30 37.96
CA SER A 556 -37.57 8.10 39.04
C SER A 556 -37.12 9.56 38.93
N GLU A 557 -35.85 9.82 38.71
CA GLU A 557 -35.31 11.15 38.55
C GLU A 557 -35.93 11.85 37.32
N LEU A 558 -36.01 11.18 36.18
CA LEU A 558 -36.61 11.74 34.97
C LEU A 558 -38.12 11.97 35.09
N ARG A 559 -38.84 11.17 35.89
CA ARG A 559 -40.26 11.40 36.22
C ARG A 559 -40.48 12.71 37.01
N THR A 560 -39.52 13.12 37.83
CA THR A 560 -39.61 14.43 38.52
C THR A 560 -39.65 15.63 37.59
N SER A 561 -39.12 15.46 36.37
CA SER A 561 -39.18 16.44 35.27
C SER A 561 -40.52 16.42 34.50
N GLY A 562 -41.54 15.67 34.95
CA GLY A 562 -42.86 15.58 34.33
C GLY A 562 -42.99 14.62 33.14
N LEU A 563 -41.94 13.78 32.87
CA LEU A 563 -41.97 12.83 31.81
C LEU A 563 -42.60 11.49 32.22
N LYS A 564 -43.26 10.83 31.24
CA LYS A 564 -43.71 9.45 31.40
C LYS A 564 -42.56 8.49 31.06
N VAL A 565 -41.87 7.97 32.08
CA VAL A 565 -40.69 7.13 31.90
C VAL A 565 -40.95 5.72 32.39
N THR A 566 -40.60 4.74 31.55
CA THR A 566 -40.74 3.30 31.85
C THR A 566 -39.37 2.62 31.67
N PRO A 567 -38.78 2.10 32.74
CA PRO A 567 -37.55 1.31 32.66
C PRO A 567 -37.88 -0.11 32.19
N VAL A 568 -37.03 -0.67 31.33
CA VAL A 568 -37.17 -2.02 30.79
C VAL A 568 -35.81 -2.69 30.73
N LEU A 569 -35.68 -3.81 31.44
CA LEU A 569 -34.47 -4.62 31.41
C LEU A 569 -34.61 -5.71 30.34
N GLY A 570 -33.63 -5.79 29.45
CA GLY A 570 -33.49 -6.84 28.44
C GLY A 570 -32.45 -7.88 28.83
N TYR A 571 -32.51 -9.07 28.24
CA TYR A 571 -31.61 -10.18 28.54
C TYR A 571 -31.06 -10.80 27.27
N GLY A 572 -29.76 -11.01 27.18
CA GLY A 572 -29.14 -11.70 26.08
C GLY A 572 -28.26 -10.81 25.21
N ARG A 573 -28.23 -11.05 23.89
CA ARG A 573 -27.37 -10.24 22.97
C ARG A 573 -27.97 -8.86 22.75
N VAL A 574 -27.23 -7.81 23.07
CA VAL A 574 -27.65 -6.40 23.00
C VAL A 574 -28.33 -6.04 21.67
N THR A 575 -27.74 -6.42 20.54
CA THR A 575 -28.29 -6.11 19.21
C THR A 575 -29.66 -6.70 18.96
N THR A 576 -29.83 -7.98 19.28
CA THR A 576 -31.07 -8.74 19.06
C THR A 576 -32.17 -8.28 20.02
N GLU A 577 -31.78 -8.05 21.28
CA GLU A 577 -32.71 -7.69 22.34
C GLU A 577 -33.20 -6.25 22.19
N LEU A 578 -32.34 -5.29 21.84
CA LEU A 578 -32.76 -3.92 21.53
C LEU A 578 -33.74 -3.85 20.37
N VAL A 579 -33.52 -4.66 19.33
CA VAL A 579 -34.45 -4.72 18.19
C VAL A 579 -35.80 -5.33 18.62
N ARG A 580 -35.77 -6.37 19.46
CA ARG A 580 -36.98 -6.98 20.01
C ARG A 580 -37.78 -6.00 20.86
N LEU A 581 -37.11 -5.34 21.82
CA LEU A 581 -37.74 -4.36 22.71
C LEU A 581 -38.28 -3.15 21.94
N ALA A 582 -37.54 -2.64 20.96
CA ALA A 582 -38.00 -1.54 20.13
C ALA A 582 -39.31 -1.86 19.36
N LYS A 583 -39.42 -3.09 18.85
CA LYS A 583 -40.63 -3.58 18.17
C LYS A 583 -41.80 -3.82 19.14
N GLU A 584 -41.51 -4.45 20.29
CA GLU A 584 -42.48 -4.78 21.33
C GLU A 584 -43.18 -3.52 21.87
N HIS A 585 -42.37 -2.47 22.16
CA HIS A 585 -42.88 -1.20 22.66
C HIS A 585 -43.24 -0.19 21.57
N LYS A 586 -43.21 -0.58 20.29
CA LYS A 586 -43.59 0.24 19.11
C LYS A 586 -42.94 1.60 19.11
N LEU A 587 -41.60 1.63 19.25
CA LEU A 587 -40.87 2.90 19.26
C LEU A 587 -40.98 3.63 17.93
N ASP A 588 -41.05 4.96 17.99
CA ASP A 588 -40.96 5.87 16.84
C ASP A 588 -39.51 6.37 16.62
N LEU A 589 -38.69 6.38 17.69
CA LEU A 589 -37.29 6.80 17.68
C LEU A 589 -36.51 6.02 18.72
N LEU A 590 -35.31 5.60 18.37
CA LEU A 590 -34.33 5.03 19.31
C LEU A 590 -33.12 5.97 19.46
N VAL A 591 -32.77 6.32 20.70
CA VAL A 591 -31.55 7.09 21.05
C VAL A 591 -30.53 6.12 21.66
N MET A 592 -29.30 6.10 21.18
CA MET A 592 -28.27 5.20 21.68
C MET A 592 -26.87 5.80 21.62
N GLY A 593 -25.94 5.31 22.45
CA GLY A 593 -24.54 5.75 22.46
C GLY A 593 -23.74 5.26 21.28
N GLY A 594 -22.72 6.04 20.88
CA GLY A 594 -21.86 5.77 19.72
C GLY A 594 -20.80 4.67 19.91
N HIS A 595 -20.49 4.25 21.15
CA HIS A 595 -19.44 3.29 21.47
C HIS A 595 -19.87 2.37 22.62
N GLY A 596 -19.73 1.07 22.46
CA GLY A 596 -19.83 0.06 23.51
C GLY A 596 -18.45 -0.52 23.86
N HIS A 597 -18.38 -1.34 24.90
CA HIS A 597 -17.16 -1.73 25.64
C HIS A 597 -16.10 -2.58 24.93
N LYS A 598 -16.27 -3.04 23.69
CA LYS A 598 -15.34 -4.01 23.09
C LYS A 598 -14.80 -3.53 21.74
N TYR A 599 -13.80 -2.65 21.80
CA TYR A 599 -13.08 -2.11 20.64
C TYR A 599 -12.53 -3.20 19.67
N LEU A 600 -12.15 -4.36 20.17
CA LEU A 600 -11.68 -5.49 19.35
C LEU A 600 -12.82 -6.32 18.74
N ALA A 601 -13.97 -6.44 19.41
CA ALA A 601 -15.13 -7.17 18.89
C ALA A 601 -15.85 -6.37 17.80
N ASP A 602 -15.90 -5.05 17.90
CA ASP A 602 -16.44 -4.15 16.87
C ASP A 602 -15.66 -4.23 15.55
N LEU A 603 -14.38 -4.59 15.61
CA LEU A 603 -13.51 -4.73 14.45
C LEU A 603 -13.86 -5.97 13.61
N PHE A 604 -14.26 -7.08 14.26
CA PHE A 604 -14.52 -8.36 13.60
C PHE A 604 -16.01 -8.62 13.33
N PHE A 605 -16.92 -8.10 14.17
CA PHE A 605 -18.36 -8.42 14.11
C PHE A 605 -19.26 -7.25 13.71
N GLY A 606 -18.71 -6.06 13.46
CA GLY A 606 -19.45 -4.83 13.19
C GLY A 606 -20.02 -4.19 14.45
N THR A 607 -20.26 -2.85 14.39
CA THR A 607 -20.78 -2.09 15.54
C THR A 607 -22.23 -2.48 15.82
N THR A 608 -22.63 -2.52 17.10
CA THR A 608 -24.03 -2.69 17.54
C THR A 608 -24.99 -1.75 16.81
N ILE A 609 -24.55 -0.51 16.58
CA ILE A 609 -25.30 0.53 15.86
C ILE A 609 -25.66 0.11 14.44
N SER A 610 -24.71 -0.45 13.68
CA SER A 610 -24.93 -0.83 12.28
C SER A 610 -26.00 -1.89 12.15
N LYS A 611 -25.99 -2.91 13.01
CA LYS A 611 -26.99 -3.99 13.01
C LYS A 611 -28.36 -3.49 13.45
N VAL A 612 -28.44 -2.75 14.56
CA VAL A 612 -29.69 -2.20 15.09
C VAL A 612 -30.35 -1.28 14.04
N ARG A 613 -29.58 -0.39 13.39
CA ARG A 613 -30.09 0.50 12.33
C ARG A 613 -30.62 -0.24 11.10
N HIS A 614 -30.01 -1.38 10.74
CA HIS A 614 -30.46 -2.14 9.57
C HIS A 614 -31.71 -2.99 9.84
N GLU A 615 -31.93 -3.40 11.10
CA GLU A 615 -33.05 -4.26 11.49
C GLU A 615 -34.28 -3.49 11.99
N LEU A 616 -34.06 -2.22 12.41
CA LEU A 616 -35.15 -1.32 12.79
C LEU A 616 -35.56 -0.43 11.61
N GLY A 617 -36.85 -0.41 11.31
CA GLY A 617 -37.47 0.49 10.31
C GLY A 617 -37.76 1.90 10.83
N ILE A 618 -37.24 2.30 12.00
CA ILE A 618 -37.44 3.59 12.66
C ILE A 618 -36.13 4.40 12.68
N PRO A 619 -36.21 5.73 12.83
CA PRO A 619 -35.02 6.56 13.04
C PRO A 619 -34.21 6.13 14.27
N VAL A 620 -32.87 6.16 14.15
CA VAL A 620 -31.94 5.90 15.25
C VAL A 620 -31.01 7.10 15.41
N LEU A 621 -31.09 7.76 16.54
CA LEU A 621 -30.20 8.86 16.93
C LEU A 621 -28.98 8.30 17.67
N VAL A 622 -27.80 8.50 17.11
CA VAL A 622 -26.53 8.07 17.71
C VAL A 622 -25.85 9.26 18.36
N VAL A 623 -25.65 9.18 19.68
CA VAL A 623 -25.01 10.21 20.51
C VAL A 623 -23.55 9.83 20.77
N LYS A 624 -22.62 10.77 20.51
CA LYS A 624 -21.16 10.57 20.73
C LYS A 624 -20.70 11.27 22.00
#